data_05e2eb6f83ea9f51dc1814828703f8f5
#
_entry.id   05e2eb6f83ea9f51dc1814828703f8f5
#
_cell.length_a   1.000
_cell.length_b   1.000
_cell.length_c   1.000
_cell.angle_alpha   90.00
_cell.angle_beta   90.00
_cell.angle_gamma   90.00
#
_symmetry.space_group_name_H-M   'P 1'
#
loop_
_entity.id
_entity.type
_entity.pdbx_description
1 polymer ?
#
loop_
_entity_poly.entity_id
_entity_poly.type
_entity_poly.pdbx_seq_one_letter_code
_entity_poly.pdbx_strand_id
1 'polypeptide(L)'
;MTELNANETNTVETSNLNNVKPTIFACSHSDTTQKSESLNEELQDEELRKLLVPKIEDLPLSPPSAVESNFVTYFSPDFMKPGHDQYVHRHANGLCIIGLAPTHIAFKDEGGVTSIDFNVGKSDRSGIKVTGKRKKNAQHFESNTALCKACTNNASYIVRCCVKGSLLEVNDRLIKQPELLNSSADREGYIAIMMPKPADWVKIKTTLLGIKEYRELRKDMLRL
;
A
#
# COMPACT_ATOMS: atom_id res chain seq x y z
N MET A 1 -20.64 -23.33 -53.14
CA MET A 1 -22.02 -22.93 -52.85
C MET A 1 -21.90 -21.91 -51.76
N THR A 2 -21.85 -20.65 -52.15
CA THR A 2 -22.92 -19.64 -52.21
C THR A 2 -23.23 -19.16 -50.78
N GLU A 3 -23.19 -17.95 -50.41
CA GLU A 3 -23.18 -16.54 -50.86
C GLU A 3 -23.30 -15.71 -49.57
N LEU A 4 -22.54 -14.66 -49.35
CA LEU A 4 -22.68 -13.25 -49.65
C LEU A 4 -23.84 -12.49 -48.97
N ASN A 5 -23.45 -11.36 -48.41
CA ASN A 5 -24.15 -10.04 -48.29
C ASN A 5 -24.60 -9.68 -46.86
N ALA A 6 -24.62 -8.41 -46.44
CA ALA A 6 -24.25 -7.13 -47.07
C ALA A 6 -24.04 -6.05 -45.98
N ASN A 7 -23.33 -4.99 -46.37
CA ASN A 7 -23.23 -3.68 -45.76
C ASN A 7 -24.58 -2.96 -45.55
N GLU A 8 -24.70 -2.21 -44.46
CA GLU A 8 -25.52 -0.99 -44.47
C GLU A 8 -24.80 0.14 -43.73
N THR A 9 -24.40 1.11 -44.54
CA THR A 9 -23.99 2.46 -44.17
C THR A 9 -25.24 3.31 -43.99
N ASN A 10 -25.38 4.01 -42.86
CA ASN A 10 -26.34 5.10 -42.71
C ASN A 10 -25.63 6.43 -42.53
N THR A 11 -25.72 7.21 -43.59
CA THR A 11 -25.47 8.63 -43.67
C THR A 11 -26.60 9.40 -42.98
N VAL A 12 -26.22 10.37 -42.14
CA VAL A 12 -27.18 11.35 -41.58
C VAL A 12 -26.99 12.69 -42.25
N GLU A 13 -28.07 13.14 -42.84
CA GLU A 13 -28.23 14.40 -43.54
C GLU A 13 -28.18 15.60 -42.60
N THR A 14 -27.50 16.63 -43.10
CA THR A 14 -27.56 18.00 -42.59
C THR A 14 -28.81 18.71 -43.11
N SER A 15 -29.60 19.29 -42.23
CA SER A 15 -30.64 20.26 -42.58
C SER A 15 -30.39 21.62 -41.91
N ASN A 16 -30.14 22.61 -42.78
CA ASN A 16 -30.13 24.02 -42.48
C ASN A 16 -31.57 24.51 -42.14
N LEU A 17 -31.69 25.40 -41.16
CA LEU A 17 -32.80 26.37 -41.11
C LEU A 17 -32.41 27.64 -40.34
N ASN A 18 -32.15 28.63 -41.08
CA ASN A 18 -32.54 30.06 -41.14
C ASN A 18 -33.02 30.78 -39.86
N ASN A 19 -32.30 31.87 -39.61
CA ASN A 19 -32.75 33.25 -39.36
C ASN A 19 -34.03 33.48 -38.54
N VAL A 20 -33.82 33.92 -37.27
CA VAL A 20 -34.76 34.84 -36.62
C VAL A 20 -33.96 35.99 -35.99
N LYS A 21 -34.26 37.24 -36.39
CA LYS A 21 -33.74 38.48 -35.82
C LYS A 21 -34.18 38.62 -34.36
N PRO A 22 -33.30 39.06 -33.43
CA PRO A 22 -33.75 39.41 -32.10
C PRO A 22 -34.33 40.83 -32.06
N THR A 23 -35.55 40.92 -31.56
CA THR A 23 -36.17 42.15 -31.14
C THR A 23 -35.50 42.64 -29.87
N ILE A 24 -34.96 43.85 -29.93
CA ILE A 24 -34.36 44.56 -28.80
C ILE A 24 -35.48 44.98 -27.86
N PHE A 25 -35.54 44.37 -26.65
CA PHE A 25 -36.20 44.95 -25.49
C PHE A 25 -35.11 45.40 -24.52
N ALA A 26 -34.92 46.70 -24.43
CA ALA A 26 -34.14 47.31 -23.36
C ALA A 26 -34.86 47.13 -22.05
N CYS A 27 -34.27 46.43 -21.10
CA CYS A 27 -34.63 46.52 -19.71
C CYS A 27 -33.35 46.70 -18.88
N SER A 28 -33.11 47.94 -18.53
CA SER A 28 -32.13 48.37 -17.55
C SER A 28 -32.58 47.95 -16.15
N HIS A 29 -31.65 47.54 -15.30
CA HIS A 29 -31.68 47.23 -13.87
C HIS A 29 -31.58 45.73 -13.53
N SER A 30 -30.35 45.22 -13.48
CA SER A 30 -29.96 44.12 -12.58
C SER A 30 -28.44 43.81 -12.51
N ASP A 31 -27.56 44.76 -12.85
CA ASP A 31 -26.11 44.49 -12.85
C ASP A 31 -25.43 44.54 -11.46
N THR A 32 -26.14 45.07 -10.44
CA THR A 32 -25.55 45.24 -9.11
C THR A 32 -25.71 44.00 -8.20
N THR A 33 -26.75 43.21 -8.42
CA THR A 33 -27.07 42.08 -7.56
C THR A 33 -26.22 40.82 -7.93
N GLN A 34 -25.98 40.57 -9.20
CA GLN A 34 -25.15 39.46 -9.65
C GLN A 34 -23.67 39.63 -9.27
N LYS A 35 -23.16 40.87 -9.23
CA LYS A 35 -21.78 41.14 -8.84
C LYS A 35 -21.54 40.98 -7.34
N SER A 36 -22.55 41.17 -6.51
CA SER A 36 -22.48 40.97 -5.06
C SER A 36 -22.60 39.51 -4.66
N GLU A 37 -23.35 38.68 -5.42
CA GLU A 37 -23.45 37.24 -5.19
C GLU A 37 -22.15 36.54 -5.57
N SER A 38 -21.53 36.87 -6.72
CA SER A 38 -20.23 36.26 -7.13
C SER A 38 -19.10 36.63 -6.18
N LEU A 39 -19.06 37.85 -5.65
CA LEU A 39 -18.07 38.25 -4.65
C LEU A 39 -18.26 37.53 -3.31
N ASN A 40 -19.48 37.23 -2.91
CA ASN A 40 -19.76 36.44 -1.72
C ASN A 40 -19.40 34.99 -1.86
N GLU A 41 -19.61 34.39 -3.04
CA GLU A 41 -19.17 33.02 -3.35
C GLU A 41 -17.65 32.92 -3.36
N GLU A 42 -16.94 33.83 -3.98
CA GLU A 42 -15.46 33.86 -4.00
C GLU A 42 -14.87 34.03 -2.58
N LEU A 43 -15.49 34.85 -1.74
CA LEU A 43 -15.07 35.03 -0.34
C LEU A 43 -15.31 33.76 0.51
N GLN A 44 -16.45 33.10 0.30
CA GLN A 44 -16.73 31.81 0.98
C GLN A 44 -15.78 30.70 0.54
N ASP A 45 -15.46 30.64 -0.73
CA ASP A 45 -14.46 29.68 -1.25
C ASP A 45 -13.05 29.95 -0.70
N GLU A 46 -12.66 31.20 -0.56
CA GLU A 46 -11.38 31.61 0.03
C GLU A 46 -11.29 31.26 1.53
N GLU A 47 -12.38 31.47 2.28
CA GLU A 47 -12.47 31.10 3.70
C GLU A 47 -12.45 29.56 3.85
N LEU A 48 -13.18 28.84 3.00
CA LEU A 48 -13.18 27.37 2.99
C LEU A 48 -11.80 26.82 2.63
N ARG A 49 -11.11 27.43 1.68
CA ARG A 49 -9.72 27.08 1.34
C ARG A 49 -8.78 27.26 2.53
N LYS A 50 -8.87 28.41 3.24
CA LYS A 50 -8.04 28.64 4.43
C LYS A 50 -8.29 27.64 5.54
N LEU A 51 -9.51 27.10 5.62
CA LEU A 51 -9.87 26.08 6.61
C LEU A 51 -9.41 24.68 6.22
N LEU A 52 -9.44 24.36 4.93
CA LEU A 52 -9.14 23.01 4.40
C LEU A 52 -7.67 22.81 4.02
N VAL A 53 -6.97 23.89 3.65
CA VAL A 53 -5.56 23.81 3.25
C VAL A 53 -4.69 24.25 4.42
N PRO A 54 -3.87 23.36 4.99
CA PRO A 54 -2.96 23.73 6.06
C PRO A 54 -1.95 24.77 5.55
N LYS A 55 -1.53 25.67 6.41
CA LYS A 55 -0.47 26.62 6.08
C LYS A 55 0.83 25.87 5.79
N ILE A 56 1.66 26.40 4.89
CA ILE A 56 2.95 25.79 4.53
C ILE A 56 3.84 25.60 5.77
N GLU A 57 3.74 26.52 6.73
CA GLU A 57 4.49 26.50 8.00
C GLU A 57 4.08 25.32 8.91
N ASP A 58 2.83 24.85 8.79
CA ASP A 58 2.29 23.74 9.56
C ASP A 58 2.54 22.39 8.89
N LEU A 59 3.05 22.39 7.65
CA LEU A 59 3.38 21.14 6.95
C LEU A 59 4.66 20.53 7.53
N PRO A 60 4.68 19.19 7.72
CA PRO A 60 5.89 18.53 8.15
C PRO A 60 6.99 18.71 7.09
N LEU A 61 8.23 18.96 7.53
CA LEU A 61 9.42 19.07 6.65
C LEU A 61 9.61 17.85 5.76
N SER A 62 9.20 16.69 6.27
CA SER A 62 9.16 15.43 5.50
C SER A 62 7.73 14.88 5.58
N PRO A 63 6.99 14.84 4.47
CA PRO A 63 5.64 14.27 4.48
C PRO A 63 5.71 12.78 4.82
N PRO A 64 4.69 12.24 5.54
CA PRO A 64 4.65 10.83 5.86
C PRO A 64 4.56 9.99 4.57
N SER A 65 5.28 8.87 4.55
CA SER A 65 5.19 7.92 3.46
C SER A 65 3.78 7.29 3.39
N ALA A 66 3.43 6.67 2.27
CA ALA A 66 2.17 5.94 2.13
C ALA A 66 2.03 4.82 3.19
N VAL A 67 3.15 4.21 3.62
CA VAL A 67 3.15 3.21 4.69
C VAL A 67 2.80 3.86 6.02
N GLU A 68 3.46 4.96 6.39
CA GLU A 68 3.18 5.67 7.64
C GLU A 68 1.76 6.23 7.71
N SER A 69 1.20 6.66 6.57
CA SER A 69 -0.14 7.23 6.51
C SER A 69 -1.26 6.18 6.60
N ASN A 70 -1.05 4.97 6.06
CA ASN A 70 -2.11 3.98 5.90
C ASN A 70 -1.96 2.75 6.80
N PHE A 71 -0.80 2.56 7.44
CA PHE A 71 -0.53 1.38 8.24
C PHE A 71 -0.08 1.74 9.66
N VAL A 72 -0.48 0.90 10.60
CA VAL A 72 0.11 0.89 11.93
C VAL A 72 1.23 -0.15 11.93
N THR A 73 2.45 0.29 12.24
CA THR A 73 3.63 -0.57 12.24
C THR A 73 3.85 -1.20 13.61
N TYR A 74 4.02 -2.51 13.60
CA TYR A 74 4.42 -3.33 14.72
C TYR A 74 5.71 -4.08 14.39
N PHE A 75 6.41 -4.53 15.43
CA PHE A 75 7.65 -5.29 15.30
C PHE A 75 7.59 -6.57 16.13
N SER A 76 8.19 -7.61 15.60
CA SER A 76 8.46 -8.88 16.29
C SER A 76 9.97 -9.04 16.41
N PRO A 77 10.57 -8.54 17.51
CA PRO A 77 12.02 -8.64 17.70
C PRO A 77 12.42 -10.07 18.02
N ASP A 78 13.63 -10.45 17.61
CA ASP A 78 14.24 -11.75 17.89
C ASP A 78 13.31 -12.95 17.62
N PHE A 79 12.49 -12.86 16.57
CA PHE A 79 11.44 -13.86 16.31
C PHE A 79 12.04 -15.24 16.06
N MET A 80 11.86 -16.14 17.03
CA MET A 80 12.41 -17.50 17.08
C MET A 80 13.93 -17.59 17.23
N LYS A 81 14.69 -16.56 16.91
CA LYS A 81 16.16 -16.47 17.06
C LYS A 81 16.62 -15.04 17.28
N PRO A 82 17.71 -14.84 18.03
CA PRO A 82 18.27 -13.51 18.22
C PRO A 82 18.61 -12.81 16.90
N GLY A 83 18.25 -11.53 16.77
CA GLY A 83 18.50 -10.71 15.59
C GLY A 83 17.55 -10.95 14.41
N HIS A 84 16.59 -11.87 14.52
CA HIS A 84 15.59 -12.13 13.48
C HIS A 84 14.40 -11.18 13.64
N ASP A 85 14.66 -9.90 13.55
CA ASP A 85 13.65 -8.85 13.71
C ASP A 85 12.79 -8.74 12.44
N GLN A 86 11.48 -8.82 12.60
CA GLN A 86 10.53 -8.66 11.50
C GLN A 86 9.53 -7.55 11.81
N TYR A 87 9.00 -6.91 10.79
CA TYR A 87 7.90 -5.96 10.94
C TYR A 87 6.57 -6.56 10.49
N VAL A 88 5.51 -5.99 11.01
CA VAL A 88 4.11 -6.23 10.64
C VAL A 88 3.44 -4.88 10.43
N HIS A 89 3.20 -4.48 9.20
CA HIS A 89 2.39 -3.30 8.88
C HIS A 89 0.92 -3.70 8.80
N ARG A 90 0.12 -3.15 9.69
CA ARG A 90 -1.31 -3.44 9.80
C ARG A 90 -2.14 -2.34 9.16
N HIS A 91 -2.85 -2.66 8.09
CA HIS A 91 -3.83 -1.78 7.46
C HIS A 91 -5.19 -1.83 8.18
N ALA A 92 -5.99 -0.75 8.09
CA ALA A 92 -7.30 -0.65 8.72
C ALA A 92 -8.30 -1.73 8.27
N ASN A 93 -8.20 -2.22 7.03
CA ASN A 93 -9.03 -3.31 6.49
C ASN A 93 -8.66 -4.69 7.02
N GLY A 94 -7.63 -4.80 7.84
CA GLY A 94 -7.21 -6.07 8.44
C GLY A 94 -6.08 -6.81 7.72
N LEU A 95 -5.53 -6.30 6.62
CA LEU A 95 -4.33 -6.85 6.00
C LEU A 95 -3.10 -6.59 6.87
N CYS A 96 -2.18 -7.56 6.86
CA CYS A 96 -0.85 -7.43 7.45
C CYS A 96 0.20 -7.64 6.36
N ILE A 97 1.14 -6.72 6.24
CA ILE A 97 2.32 -6.85 5.38
C ILE A 97 3.48 -7.27 6.27
N ILE A 98 4.19 -8.32 5.86
CA ILE A 98 5.31 -8.89 6.62
C ILE A 98 6.61 -8.63 5.86
N GLY A 99 7.63 -8.22 6.59
CA GLY A 99 8.98 -8.04 6.05
C GLY A 99 10.05 -8.04 7.12
N LEU A 100 11.29 -7.78 6.70
CA LEU A 100 12.43 -7.68 7.59
C LEU A 100 12.51 -6.29 8.21
N ALA A 101 12.69 -6.23 9.52
CA ALA A 101 12.90 -4.96 10.21
C ALA A 101 14.33 -4.42 9.95
N PRO A 102 14.56 -3.10 10.06
CA PRO A 102 15.87 -2.50 9.76
C PRO A 102 17.04 -3.07 10.53
N THR A 103 16.78 -3.64 11.70
CA THR A 103 17.82 -4.24 12.58
C THR A 103 17.99 -5.74 12.37
N HIS A 104 17.31 -6.32 11.36
CA HIS A 104 17.44 -7.75 11.06
C HIS A 104 18.90 -8.12 10.76
N ILE A 105 19.35 -9.24 11.35
CA ILE A 105 20.75 -9.67 11.27
C ILE A 105 21.25 -9.86 9.83
N ALA A 106 20.39 -10.23 8.87
CA ALA A 106 20.75 -10.38 7.47
C ALA A 106 21.32 -9.09 6.85
N PHE A 107 20.98 -7.92 7.34
CA PHE A 107 21.50 -6.63 6.85
C PHE A 107 22.87 -6.30 7.40
N LYS A 108 23.37 -7.05 8.40
CA LYS A 108 24.73 -6.89 8.94
C LYS A 108 25.76 -7.68 8.16
N ASP A 109 25.33 -8.66 7.38
CA ASP A 109 26.23 -9.43 6.53
C ASP A 109 26.69 -8.55 5.37
N GLU A 110 27.95 -8.70 4.98
CA GLU A 110 28.52 -7.97 3.85
C GLU A 110 27.75 -8.26 2.56
N GLY A 111 27.27 -7.20 1.89
CA GLY A 111 26.41 -7.29 0.71
C GLY A 111 24.92 -7.49 1.03
N GLY A 112 24.54 -7.66 2.30
CA GLY A 112 23.14 -7.84 2.70
C GLY A 112 22.49 -9.09 2.11
N VAL A 113 21.19 -9.02 1.83
CA VAL A 113 20.42 -10.10 1.22
C VAL A 113 20.73 -10.17 -0.28
N THR A 114 21.18 -11.32 -0.75
CA THR A 114 21.58 -11.57 -2.15
C THR A 114 20.59 -12.42 -2.93
N SER A 115 19.76 -13.21 -2.23
CA SER A 115 18.69 -13.98 -2.86
C SER A 115 17.55 -14.32 -1.90
N ILE A 116 16.38 -14.58 -2.45
CA ILE A 116 15.19 -15.04 -1.73
C ILE A 116 14.72 -16.36 -2.33
N ASP A 117 14.45 -17.33 -1.45
CA ASP A 117 13.92 -18.63 -1.81
C ASP A 117 12.59 -18.85 -1.08
N PHE A 118 11.48 -18.89 -1.84
CA PHE A 118 10.15 -19.18 -1.32
C PHE A 118 9.86 -20.66 -1.21
N ASN A 119 10.76 -21.53 -1.66
CA ASN A 119 10.65 -22.96 -1.46
C ASN A 119 11.17 -23.33 -0.06
N VAL A 120 10.27 -23.36 0.90
CA VAL A 120 10.58 -23.61 2.31
C VAL A 120 9.67 -24.67 2.90
N GLY A 121 10.24 -25.52 3.75
CA GLY A 121 9.52 -26.63 4.33
C GLY A 121 9.24 -27.71 3.28
N LYS A 122 7.97 -28.01 3.06
CA LYS A 122 7.50 -29.04 2.11
C LYS A 122 6.73 -28.45 0.92
N SER A 123 6.73 -27.13 0.75
CA SER A 123 5.97 -26.49 -0.31
C SER A 123 6.66 -25.24 -0.84
N ASP A 124 6.61 -25.09 -2.14
CA ASP A 124 6.96 -23.87 -2.82
C ASP A 124 5.81 -22.86 -2.66
N ARG A 125 6.14 -21.65 -2.24
CA ARG A 125 5.19 -20.54 -2.06
C ARG A 125 5.33 -19.49 -3.15
N SER A 126 6.27 -19.64 -4.08
CA SER A 126 6.40 -18.71 -5.20
C SER A 126 5.11 -18.69 -6.02
N GLY A 127 4.75 -17.53 -6.53
CA GLY A 127 3.53 -17.33 -7.32
C GLY A 127 2.23 -17.35 -6.52
N ILE A 128 2.26 -17.48 -5.20
CA ILE A 128 1.02 -17.40 -4.41
C ILE A 128 0.46 -15.99 -4.51
N LYS A 129 -0.64 -15.88 -5.23
CA LYS A 129 -1.47 -14.68 -5.32
C LYS A 129 -2.94 -15.06 -5.31
N VAL A 130 -3.60 -14.81 -4.20
CA VAL A 130 -5.01 -15.15 -4.03
C VAL A 130 -5.89 -14.06 -4.59
N THR A 131 -6.63 -14.39 -5.63
CA THR A 131 -7.60 -13.50 -6.28
C THR A 131 -9.04 -13.90 -5.96
N GLY A 132 -9.96 -12.95 -6.21
CA GLY A 132 -11.40 -13.16 -6.06
C GLY A 132 -11.96 -12.79 -4.67
N LYS A 133 -13.27 -12.47 -4.68
CA LYS A 133 -13.98 -11.90 -3.52
C LYS A 133 -13.96 -12.79 -2.27
N ARG A 134 -13.97 -14.11 -2.43
CA ARG A 134 -14.08 -15.07 -1.31
C ARG A 134 -12.74 -15.63 -0.85
N LYS A 135 -11.63 -15.36 -1.52
CA LYS A 135 -10.27 -15.83 -1.18
C LYS A 135 -10.21 -17.33 -0.81
N LYS A 136 -11.00 -18.16 -1.50
CA LYS A 136 -11.21 -19.59 -1.15
C LYS A 136 -9.93 -20.42 -1.18
N ASN A 137 -8.94 -20.04 -1.99
CA ASN A 137 -7.68 -20.77 -2.17
C ASN A 137 -6.55 -20.27 -1.27
N ALA A 138 -6.85 -19.35 -0.33
CA ALA A 138 -5.84 -18.85 0.59
C ALA A 138 -5.45 -19.94 1.60
N GLN A 139 -4.16 -20.26 1.62
CA GLN A 139 -3.60 -21.18 2.62
C GLN A 139 -3.54 -20.50 3.98
N HIS A 140 -3.91 -21.21 5.03
CA HIS A 140 -3.88 -20.70 6.41
C HIS A 140 -2.60 -21.15 7.10
N PHE A 141 -1.88 -20.20 7.68
CA PHE A 141 -0.60 -20.45 8.33
C PHE A 141 -0.61 -20.00 9.81
N GLU A 142 0.17 -20.72 10.61
CA GLU A 142 0.49 -20.31 11.98
C GLU A 142 1.58 -19.22 11.98
N SER A 143 1.68 -18.45 13.06
CA SER A 143 2.64 -17.33 13.17
C SER A 143 4.10 -17.75 12.99
N ASN A 144 4.46 -18.97 13.39
CA ASN A 144 5.81 -19.52 13.25
C ASN A 144 6.08 -20.23 11.93
N THR A 145 5.11 -20.28 11.00
CA THR A 145 5.30 -20.89 9.69
C THR A 145 6.32 -20.10 8.87
N ALA A 146 7.28 -20.79 8.26
CA ALA A 146 8.26 -20.18 7.38
C ALA A 146 7.60 -19.65 6.10
N LEU A 147 7.94 -18.43 5.69
CA LEU A 147 7.51 -17.82 4.43
C LEU A 147 8.56 -18.03 3.33
N CYS A 148 9.80 -17.70 3.63
CA CYS A 148 10.92 -17.80 2.71
C CYS A 148 12.24 -17.94 3.46
N LYS A 149 13.31 -18.17 2.71
CA LYS A 149 14.70 -17.98 3.12
C LYS A 149 15.25 -16.70 2.52
N ALA A 150 15.75 -15.81 3.33
CA ALA A 150 16.60 -14.70 2.91
C ALA A 150 18.04 -15.15 2.99
N CYS A 151 18.73 -15.21 1.86
CA CYS A 151 20.11 -15.66 1.78
C CYS A 151 21.03 -14.47 1.61
N THR A 152 22.15 -14.50 2.35
CA THR A 152 23.28 -13.60 2.21
C THR A 152 24.47 -14.41 1.65
N ASN A 153 25.62 -13.78 1.45
CA ASN A 153 26.83 -14.50 1.04
C ASN A 153 27.30 -15.51 2.09
N ASN A 154 26.99 -15.28 3.36
CA ASN A 154 27.53 -16.04 4.49
C ASN A 154 26.51 -16.99 5.14
N ALA A 155 25.22 -16.67 5.06
CA ALA A 155 24.19 -17.39 5.81
C ALA A 155 22.83 -17.39 5.10
N SER A 156 21.87 -18.12 5.66
CA SER A 156 20.47 -18.07 5.27
C SER A 156 19.57 -17.91 6.49
N TYR A 157 18.59 -17.04 6.37
CA TYR A 157 17.69 -16.64 7.44
C TYR A 157 16.26 -17.01 7.10
N ILE A 158 15.59 -17.75 7.97
CA ILE A 158 14.19 -18.11 7.77
C ILE A 158 13.30 -16.97 8.19
N VAL A 159 12.58 -16.40 7.25
CA VAL A 159 11.54 -15.40 7.49
C VAL A 159 10.22 -16.11 7.74
N ARG A 160 9.44 -15.64 8.72
CA ARG A 160 8.22 -16.31 9.18
C ARG A 160 7.01 -15.39 9.08
N CYS A 161 5.81 -15.99 9.24
CA CYS A 161 4.55 -15.26 9.14
C CYS A 161 4.36 -14.17 10.20
N CYS A 162 4.94 -14.29 11.37
CA CYS A 162 4.72 -13.47 12.57
C CYS A 162 3.27 -13.41 13.04
N VAL A 163 2.30 -13.53 12.13
CA VAL A 163 0.87 -13.53 12.43
C VAL A 163 0.21 -14.82 11.95
N LYS A 164 -0.75 -15.32 12.72
CA LYS A 164 -1.61 -16.42 12.28
C LYS A 164 -2.66 -15.89 11.33
N GLY A 165 -2.78 -16.48 10.14
CA GLY A 165 -3.76 -15.99 9.15
C GLY A 165 -3.63 -16.67 7.79
N SER A 166 -4.43 -16.20 6.85
CA SER A 166 -4.38 -16.65 5.46
C SER A 166 -3.29 -15.90 4.70
N LEU A 167 -2.40 -16.63 4.02
CA LEU A 167 -1.45 -16.05 3.07
C LEU A 167 -2.20 -15.64 1.81
N LEU A 168 -2.12 -14.37 1.45
CA LEU A 168 -2.78 -13.83 0.28
C LEU A 168 -1.84 -13.66 -0.91
N GLU A 169 -0.61 -13.23 -0.64
CA GLU A 169 0.37 -12.94 -1.67
C GLU A 169 1.79 -13.08 -1.09
N VAL A 170 2.72 -13.54 -1.90
CA VAL A 170 4.16 -13.37 -1.69
C VAL A 170 4.72 -12.43 -2.75
N ASN A 171 5.76 -11.71 -2.40
CA ASN A 171 6.40 -10.76 -3.32
C ASN A 171 7.42 -11.47 -4.22
N ASP A 172 6.94 -12.03 -5.32
CA ASP A 172 7.78 -12.75 -6.29
C ASP A 172 8.85 -11.86 -6.96
N ARG A 173 8.69 -10.53 -6.91
CA ARG A 173 9.73 -9.61 -7.41
C ARG A 173 11.07 -9.82 -6.72
N LEU A 174 11.05 -10.23 -5.45
CA LEU A 174 12.26 -10.49 -4.66
C LEU A 174 13.10 -11.65 -5.18
N ILE A 175 12.53 -12.56 -5.99
CA ILE A 175 13.27 -13.64 -6.64
C ILE A 175 14.24 -13.08 -7.69
N LYS A 176 13.81 -12.03 -8.40
CA LYS A 176 14.59 -11.38 -9.47
C LYS A 176 15.34 -10.15 -9.01
N GLN A 177 14.84 -9.51 -7.96
CA GLN A 177 15.31 -8.23 -7.43
C GLN A 177 15.45 -8.30 -5.90
N PRO A 178 16.33 -9.15 -5.36
CA PRO A 178 16.52 -9.30 -3.91
C PRO A 178 17.07 -8.02 -3.26
N GLU A 179 17.74 -7.16 -4.02
CA GLU A 179 18.24 -5.85 -3.60
C GLU A 179 17.13 -4.91 -3.07
N LEU A 180 15.86 -5.15 -3.41
CA LEU A 180 14.74 -4.41 -2.84
C LEU A 180 14.63 -4.60 -1.33
N LEU A 181 15.07 -5.74 -0.78
CA LEU A 181 15.15 -5.93 0.66
C LEU A 181 16.19 -5.04 1.32
N ASN A 182 17.31 -4.78 0.63
CA ASN A 182 18.39 -3.96 1.17
C ASN A 182 18.09 -2.46 1.06
N SER A 183 17.38 -2.04 0.00
CA SER A 183 17.13 -0.63 -0.31
C SER A 183 15.78 -0.10 0.16
N SER A 184 14.76 -0.96 0.20
CA SER A 184 13.36 -0.59 0.42
C SER A 184 12.59 -1.65 1.18
N ALA A 185 13.21 -2.23 2.24
CA ALA A 185 12.64 -3.34 3.01
C ALA A 185 11.23 -3.05 3.55
N ASP A 186 10.97 -1.81 3.92
CA ASP A 186 9.71 -1.32 4.49
C ASP A 186 8.62 -1.03 3.45
N ARG A 187 8.96 -1.08 2.17
CA ARG A 187 8.06 -0.74 1.04
C ARG A 187 8.08 -1.85 -0.01
N GLU A 188 8.80 -1.64 -1.13
CA GLU A 188 8.84 -2.60 -2.26
C GLU A 188 9.50 -3.93 -1.88
N GLY A 189 10.31 -3.94 -0.82
CA GLY A 189 10.97 -5.11 -0.24
C GLY A 189 10.10 -5.93 0.73
N TYR A 190 8.78 -5.69 0.81
CA TYR A 190 7.92 -6.55 1.60
C TYR A 190 7.99 -8.01 1.13
N ILE A 191 7.75 -8.95 2.05
CA ILE A 191 7.88 -10.39 1.75
C ILE A 191 6.53 -11.04 1.46
N ALA A 192 5.52 -10.75 2.28
CA ALA A 192 4.21 -11.38 2.13
C ALA A 192 3.07 -10.51 2.65
N ILE A 193 1.87 -10.77 2.13
CA ILE A 193 0.61 -10.18 2.61
C ILE A 193 -0.22 -11.28 3.26
N MET A 194 -0.56 -11.06 4.53
CA MET A 194 -1.34 -11.98 5.37
C MET A 194 -2.68 -11.37 5.74
N MET A 195 -3.68 -12.22 5.95
CA MET A 195 -4.99 -11.82 6.50
C MET A 195 -5.28 -12.61 7.78
N PRO A 196 -4.95 -12.08 8.95
CA PRO A 196 -5.35 -12.66 10.22
C PRO A 196 -6.88 -12.55 10.42
N LYS A 197 -7.46 -13.52 11.09
CA LYS A 197 -8.82 -13.36 11.63
C LYS A 197 -8.81 -12.32 12.76
N PRO A 198 -9.88 -11.53 12.95
CA PRO A 198 -9.91 -10.52 14.01
C PRO A 198 -9.54 -11.05 15.40
N ALA A 199 -10.06 -12.23 15.77
CA ALA A 199 -9.77 -12.85 17.07
C ALA A 199 -8.30 -13.28 17.21
N ASP A 200 -7.66 -13.75 16.13
CA ASP A 200 -6.24 -14.12 16.13
C ASP A 200 -5.36 -12.86 16.20
N TRP A 201 -5.77 -11.77 15.52
CA TRP A 201 -5.07 -10.49 15.58
C TRP A 201 -5.04 -9.91 16.99
N VAL A 202 -6.17 -9.90 17.71
CA VAL A 202 -6.22 -9.38 19.08
C VAL A 202 -5.20 -10.09 19.97
N LYS A 203 -5.06 -11.42 19.82
CA LYS A 203 -4.09 -12.21 20.59
C LYS A 203 -2.65 -11.89 20.22
N ILE A 204 -2.33 -11.88 18.92
CA ILE A 204 -0.94 -11.71 18.48
C ILE A 204 -0.45 -10.27 18.71
N LYS A 205 -1.33 -9.28 18.61
CA LYS A 205 -1.00 -7.87 18.84
C LYS A 205 -0.33 -7.65 20.21
N THR A 206 -0.71 -8.39 21.23
CA THR A 206 -0.15 -8.26 22.58
C THR A 206 1.31 -8.73 22.68
N THR A 207 1.80 -9.49 21.70
CA THR A 207 3.18 -9.99 21.64
C THR A 207 4.08 -9.15 20.72
N LEU A 208 3.50 -8.20 20.01
CA LEU A 208 4.22 -7.33 19.10
C LEU A 208 4.52 -5.99 19.78
N LEU A 209 5.66 -5.39 19.46
CA LEU A 209 6.05 -4.06 19.93
C LEU A 209 5.57 -2.97 18.98
N GLY A 210 5.14 -1.84 19.55
CA GLY A 210 4.95 -0.61 18.80
C GLY A 210 6.28 0.03 18.38
N ILE A 211 6.22 1.01 17.49
CA ILE A 211 7.42 1.68 16.94
C ILE A 211 8.28 2.34 18.04
N LYS A 212 7.68 2.92 19.07
CA LYS A 212 8.41 3.59 20.16
C LYS A 212 9.16 2.58 21.00
N GLU A 213 8.49 1.50 21.41
CA GLU A 213 9.06 0.41 22.21
C GLU A 213 10.18 -0.31 21.47
N TYR A 214 9.98 -0.57 20.17
CA TYR A 214 10.99 -1.19 19.34
C TYR A 214 12.23 -0.31 19.15
N ARG A 215 12.05 1.00 18.91
CA ARG A 215 13.15 1.95 18.80
C ARG A 215 13.97 2.02 20.10
N GLU A 216 13.34 2.00 21.25
CA GLU A 216 14.05 1.99 22.52
C GLU A 216 14.79 0.67 22.73
N LEU A 217 14.17 -0.49 22.42
CA LEU A 217 14.80 -1.81 22.49
C LEU A 217 16.04 -1.91 21.58
N ARG A 218 16.00 -1.30 20.40
CA ARG A 218 17.08 -1.36 19.38
C ARG A 218 17.87 -0.07 19.24
N LYS A 219 17.84 0.79 20.24
CA LYS A 219 18.45 2.12 20.25
C LYS A 219 19.91 2.14 19.80
N ASP A 220 20.70 1.19 20.27
CA ASP A 220 22.12 1.11 19.93
C ASP A 220 22.37 0.63 18.49
N MET A 221 21.43 -0.10 17.91
CA MET A 221 21.49 -0.58 16.53
C MET A 221 20.98 0.43 15.51
N LEU A 222 20.10 1.34 15.91
CA LEU A 222 19.46 2.34 15.03
C LEU A 222 20.21 3.68 15.02
N ARG A 223 21.27 3.83 15.83
CA ARG A 223 22.13 5.04 15.88
C ARG A 223 23.31 4.99 14.91
N LEU A 224 23.49 3.89 14.21
CA LEU A 224 24.49 3.71 13.16
C LEU A 224 23.89 4.01 11.81
#